data_5a401377295005e0302e89d1edea4dd0
#
_entry.id   5a401377295005e0302e89d1edea4dd0
#
_cell.length_a   1.000
_cell.length_b   1.000
_cell.length_c   1.000
_cell.angle_alpha   90.00
_cell.angle_beta   90.00
_cell.angle_gamma   90.00
#
_symmetry.space_group_name_H-M   'P 1'
#
loop_
_entity.id
_entity.type
_entity.pdbx_description
1 polymer ?
#
loop_
_entity_poly.entity_id
_entity_poly.type
_entity_poly.pdbx_seq_one_letter_code
_entity_poly.pdbx_strand_id
1 'polypeptide(L)'
;MSAAQNQYSIGLDKTPANYVPLTPLSFLARSAAVYPDHVSTVYEGRSFTWAETHARCRRFASWLAGRGIGTGDTVAAMLPNIPAMNEVHFAVPMAGAVLNALNIRLDAPSIAFQLDHGGAKIILVDPEFSAVIAEALTLMKGSKPFVVDVDDAAFSGGKRIGEIEYEAAVAAGDPGFIARLPGDEWDAIALSYTSGTTGNPKGVVTHHRGAYLNAVSNILAGNLGQHPVYLWTLPMFHCN
;
A
#
# COMPACT_ATOMS: atom_id res chain seq x y z
N MET A 1 -25.65 25.46 21.57
CA MET A 1 -25.21 25.34 22.98
C MET A 1 -23.79 24.80 22.93
N SER A 2 -22.79 25.61 23.33
CA SER A 2 -21.40 25.16 23.47
C SER A 2 -21.37 24.07 24.55
N ALA A 3 -20.88 22.87 24.22
CA ALA A 3 -20.64 21.86 25.24
C ALA A 3 -19.70 22.45 26.29
N ALA A 4 -20.09 22.44 27.55
CA ALA A 4 -19.25 22.90 28.65
C ALA A 4 -17.90 22.16 28.55
N GLN A 5 -16.81 22.91 28.46
CA GLN A 5 -15.47 22.35 28.34
C GLN A 5 -15.19 21.55 29.62
N ASN A 6 -14.97 20.24 29.47
CA ASN A 6 -14.67 19.36 30.59
C ASN A 6 -13.33 19.78 31.18
N GLN A 7 -13.23 19.86 32.54
CA GLN A 7 -11.99 20.23 33.25
C GLN A 7 -10.77 19.39 32.82
N TYR A 8 -10.96 18.13 32.35
CA TYR A 8 -9.90 17.27 31.87
C TYR A 8 -9.49 17.51 30.41
N SER A 9 -10.04 18.56 29.75
CA SER A 9 -9.67 18.98 28.40
C SER A 9 -9.00 20.37 28.38
N ILE A 10 -8.89 21.04 29.54
CA ILE A 10 -8.29 22.37 29.62
C ILE A 10 -6.76 22.25 29.57
N GLY A 11 -6.14 22.89 28.56
CA GLY A 11 -4.68 22.88 28.36
C GLY A 11 -4.13 21.53 27.89
N LEU A 12 -4.99 20.64 27.40
CA LEU A 12 -4.64 19.30 26.90
C LEU A 12 -4.88 19.14 25.39
N ASP A 13 -4.74 20.22 24.65
CA ASP A 13 -4.86 20.21 23.19
C ASP A 13 -3.81 19.28 22.58
N LYS A 14 -4.19 18.63 21.48
CA LYS A 14 -3.25 17.83 20.68
C LYS A 14 -2.21 18.73 20.05
N THR A 15 -0.95 18.41 20.29
CA THR A 15 0.20 19.11 19.71
C THR A 15 1.18 18.10 19.10
N PRO A 16 2.09 18.50 18.23
CA PRO A 16 3.12 17.58 17.70
C PRO A 16 3.99 16.93 18.78
N ALA A 17 4.05 17.48 19.99
CA ALA A 17 4.82 16.94 21.10
C ALA A 17 4.11 15.82 21.87
N ASN A 18 2.78 15.78 21.84
CA ASN A 18 1.99 14.84 22.66
C ASN A 18 1.04 13.96 21.85
N TYR A 19 0.96 14.16 20.53
CA TYR A 19 0.04 13.43 19.68
C TYR A 19 0.63 13.14 18.30
N VAL A 20 0.49 11.90 17.87
CA VAL A 20 0.69 11.46 16.48
C VAL A 20 -0.41 10.46 16.13
N PRO A 21 -1.00 10.51 14.94
CA PRO A 21 -2.03 9.55 14.53
C PRO A 21 -1.46 8.13 14.44
N LEU A 22 -2.24 7.14 14.86
CA LEU A 22 -1.87 5.74 14.71
C LEU A 22 -1.87 5.35 13.23
N THR A 23 -0.73 4.90 12.74
CA THR A 23 -0.56 4.45 11.35
C THR A 23 0.56 3.42 11.25
N PRO A 24 0.42 2.34 10.43
CA PRO A 24 1.50 1.39 10.17
C PRO A 24 2.77 2.02 9.60
N LEU A 25 2.68 3.21 8.99
CA LEU A 25 3.83 3.94 8.46
C LEU A 25 4.90 4.20 9.53
N SER A 26 4.48 4.38 10.79
CA SER A 26 5.38 4.57 11.92
C SER A 26 6.27 3.35 12.20
N PHE A 27 5.80 2.13 11.90
CA PHE A 27 6.58 0.92 12.10
C PHE A 27 7.79 0.85 11.16
N LEU A 28 7.57 1.14 9.87
CA LEU A 28 8.65 1.14 8.88
C LEU A 28 9.66 2.25 9.17
N ALA A 29 9.18 3.47 9.43
CA ALA A 29 10.05 4.60 9.75
C ALA A 29 10.91 4.31 11.00
N ARG A 30 10.30 3.74 12.06
CA ARG A 30 11.02 3.34 13.27
C ARG A 30 12.04 2.23 13.00
N SER A 31 11.65 1.20 12.26
CA SER A 31 12.57 0.09 11.95
C SER A 31 13.79 0.57 11.17
N ALA A 32 13.59 1.43 10.18
CA ALA A 32 14.67 2.04 9.41
C ALA A 32 15.57 2.95 10.25
N ALA A 33 15.03 3.64 11.25
CA ALA A 33 15.83 4.52 12.12
C ALA A 33 16.62 3.77 13.19
N VAL A 34 16.05 2.68 13.75
CA VAL A 34 16.63 1.97 14.90
C VAL A 34 17.47 0.77 14.46
N TYR A 35 17.09 0.13 13.34
CA TYR A 35 17.73 -1.08 12.83
C TYR A 35 18.03 -0.97 11.33
N PRO A 36 18.73 0.09 10.87
CA PRO A 36 18.89 0.40 9.44
C PRO A 36 19.48 -0.77 8.64
N ASP A 37 20.46 -1.45 9.19
CA ASP A 37 21.25 -2.49 8.51
C ASP A 37 20.65 -3.90 8.67
N HIS A 38 19.59 -4.08 9.49
CA HIS A 38 18.91 -5.36 9.58
C HIS A 38 18.13 -5.65 8.30
N VAL A 39 18.14 -6.91 7.87
CA VAL A 39 17.38 -7.38 6.73
C VAL A 39 15.88 -7.27 7.02
N SER A 40 15.17 -6.60 6.15
CA SER A 40 13.71 -6.45 6.18
C SER A 40 13.00 -7.47 5.29
N THR A 41 13.56 -7.76 4.13
CA THR A 41 12.95 -8.61 3.10
C THR A 41 14.01 -9.46 2.42
N VAL A 42 13.71 -10.75 2.25
CA VAL A 42 14.50 -11.68 1.42
C VAL A 42 13.60 -12.25 0.35
N TYR A 43 14.04 -12.18 -0.91
CA TYR A 43 13.33 -12.71 -2.04
C TYR A 43 14.29 -13.19 -3.14
N GLU A 44 14.19 -14.45 -3.55
CA GLU A 44 14.98 -15.05 -4.67
C GLU A 44 16.50 -14.72 -4.59
N GLY A 45 17.08 -14.91 -3.40
CA GLY A 45 18.51 -14.67 -3.15
C GLY A 45 18.89 -13.18 -3.03
N ARG A 46 17.95 -12.25 -3.17
CA ARG A 46 18.12 -10.82 -2.92
C ARG A 46 17.66 -10.50 -1.49
N SER A 47 18.32 -9.57 -0.86
CA SER A 47 17.91 -9.05 0.46
C SER A 47 17.90 -7.53 0.46
N PHE A 48 16.97 -6.97 1.20
CA PHE A 48 16.85 -5.53 1.42
C PHE A 48 16.90 -5.26 2.92
N THR A 49 17.65 -4.24 3.32
CA THR A 49 17.65 -3.75 4.70
C THR A 49 16.42 -2.88 4.99
N TRP A 50 16.19 -2.57 6.27
CA TRP A 50 15.13 -1.62 6.65
C TRP A 50 15.37 -0.22 6.08
N ALA A 51 16.64 0.23 6.05
CA ALA A 51 17.00 1.51 5.45
C ALA A 51 16.68 1.55 3.95
N GLU A 52 17.06 0.49 3.22
CA GLU A 52 16.80 0.38 1.78
C GLU A 52 15.30 0.31 1.50
N THR A 53 14.55 -0.55 2.19
CA THR A 53 13.09 -0.67 2.03
C THR A 53 12.40 0.66 2.28
N HIS A 54 12.75 1.36 3.37
CA HIS A 54 12.18 2.67 3.67
C HIS A 54 12.52 3.72 2.60
N ALA A 55 13.76 3.75 2.14
CA ALA A 55 14.19 4.68 1.10
C ALA A 55 13.44 4.43 -0.24
N ARG A 56 13.25 3.17 -0.63
CA ARG A 56 12.50 2.78 -1.82
C ARG A 56 11.02 3.20 -1.71
N CYS A 57 10.39 2.92 -0.56
CA CYS A 57 9.01 3.34 -0.30
C CYS A 57 8.86 4.88 -0.40
N ARG A 58 9.79 5.65 0.18
CA ARG A 58 9.77 7.12 0.10
C ARG A 58 9.92 7.62 -1.33
N ARG A 59 10.83 7.04 -2.11
CA ARG A 59 11.04 7.41 -3.51
C ARG A 59 9.77 7.13 -4.33
N PHE A 60 9.18 5.95 -4.19
CA PHE A 60 7.95 5.64 -4.92
C PHE A 60 6.78 6.54 -4.48
N ALA A 61 6.64 6.83 -3.18
CA ALA A 61 5.66 7.79 -2.67
C ALA A 61 5.87 9.20 -3.25
N SER A 62 7.12 9.66 -3.36
CA SER A 62 7.47 10.92 -4.03
C SER A 62 7.05 10.93 -5.49
N TRP A 63 7.33 9.84 -6.21
CA TRP A 63 6.95 9.71 -7.61
C TRP A 63 5.43 9.76 -7.79
N LEU A 64 4.67 9.07 -6.92
CA LEU A 64 3.21 9.12 -6.88
C LEU A 64 2.71 10.56 -6.64
N ALA A 65 3.26 11.24 -5.63
CA ALA A 65 2.90 12.61 -5.28
C ALA A 65 3.22 13.59 -6.43
N GLY A 66 4.34 13.40 -7.13
CA GLY A 66 4.71 14.18 -8.33
C GLY A 66 3.73 14.01 -9.49
N ARG A 67 2.95 12.94 -9.51
CA ARG A 67 1.85 12.68 -10.46
C ARG A 67 0.49 13.18 -9.97
N GLY A 68 0.45 13.89 -8.87
CA GLY A 68 -0.78 14.41 -8.29
C GLY A 68 -1.57 13.39 -7.46
N ILE A 69 -0.97 12.23 -7.15
CA ILE A 69 -1.61 11.24 -6.27
C ILE A 69 -1.50 11.68 -4.81
N GLY A 70 -2.60 11.59 -4.08
CA GLY A 70 -2.69 12.02 -2.69
C GLY A 70 -3.94 11.53 -1.97
N THR A 71 -4.35 12.25 -0.94
CA THR A 71 -5.49 11.89 -0.08
C THR A 71 -6.77 11.69 -0.90
N GLY A 72 -7.41 10.53 -0.69
CA GLY A 72 -8.63 10.13 -1.39
C GLY A 72 -8.41 9.49 -2.76
N ASP A 73 -7.17 9.40 -3.24
CA ASP A 73 -6.86 8.74 -4.50
C ASP A 73 -6.60 7.25 -4.28
N THR A 74 -6.98 6.42 -5.25
CA THR A 74 -6.75 4.98 -5.22
C THR A 74 -5.60 4.61 -6.16
N VAL A 75 -4.65 3.83 -5.63
CA VAL A 75 -3.62 3.13 -6.40
C VAL A 75 -3.88 1.64 -6.30
N ALA A 76 -4.15 0.99 -7.43
CA ALA A 76 -4.34 -0.46 -7.49
C ALA A 76 -3.00 -1.19 -7.68
N ALA A 77 -2.93 -2.44 -7.22
CA ALA A 77 -1.78 -3.32 -7.45
C ALA A 77 -2.24 -4.75 -7.72
N MET A 78 -1.81 -5.33 -8.83
CA MET A 78 -1.99 -6.76 -9.15
C MET A 78 -0.61 -7.40 -9.26
N LEU A 79 -0.11 -7.80 -8.10
CA LEU A 79 1.25 -8.29 -7.90
C LEU A 79 1.22 -9.59 -7.09
N PRO A 80 2.12 -10.55 -7.36
CA PRO A 80 2.34 -11.69 -6.47
C PRO A 80 3.06 -11.26 -5.18
N ASN A 81 3.45 -12.22 -4.35
CA ASN A 81 4.22 -11.94 -3.13
C ASN A 81 5.69 -11.61 -3.45
N ILE A 82 5.93 -10.41 -3.93
CA ILE A 82 7.25 -9.88 -4.31
C ILE A 82 7.61 -8.64 -3.47
N PRO A 83 8.87 -8.21 -3.42
CA PRO A 83 9.27 -7.02 -2.66
C PRO A 83 8.46 -5.77 -2.98
N ALA A 84 8.16 -5.52 -4.25
CA ALA A 84 7.35 -4.38 -4.67
C ALA A 84 5.95 -4.41 -4.03
N MET A 85 5.32 -5.59 -3.87
CA MET A 85 4.02 -5.70 -3.19
C MET A 85 4.11 -5.28 -1.72
N ASN A 86 5.17 -5.69 -1.01
CA ASN A 86 5.42 -5.22 0.35
C ASN A 86 5.68 -3.69 0.38
N GLU A 87 6.45 -3.17 -0.56
CA GLU A 87 6.78 -1.74 -0.64
C GLU A 87 5.54 -0.87 -0.88
N VAL A 88 4.62 -1.27 -1.76
CA VAL A 88 3.41 -0.46 -2.05
C VAL A 88 2.44 -0.37 -0.88
N HIS A 89 2.43 -1.35 0.03
CA HIS A 89 1.64 -1.26 1.27
C HIS A 89 2.08 -0.07 2.16
N PHE A 90 3.31 0.38 2.01
CA PHE A 90 3.81 1.56 2.71
C PHE A 90 3.87 2.79 1.80
N ALA A 91 4.37 2.63 0.57
CA ALA A 91 4.61 3.77 -0.33
C ALA A 91 3.32 4.48 -0.76
N VAL A 92 2.26 3.74 -1.04
CA VAL A 92 0.96 4.32 -1.42
C VAL A 92 0.39 5.17 -0.27
N PRO A 93 0.27 4.65 0.97
CA PRO A 93 -0.16 5.48 2.09
C PRO A 93 0.83 6.60 2.46
N MET A 94 2.13 6.46 2.21
CA MET A 94 3.10 7.55 2.39
C MET A 94 2.82 8.73 1.45
N ALA A 95 2.25 8.48 0.28
CA ALA A 95 1.76 9.54 -0.61
C ALA A 95 0.40 10.11 -0.17
N GLY A 96 -0.22 9.53 0.87
CA GLY A 96 -1.56 9.86 1.36
C GLY A 96 -2.69 9.14 0.63
N ALA A 97 -2.38 8.22 -0.27
CA ALA A 97 -3.35 7.51 -1.11
C ALA A 97 -3.80 6.18 -0.49
N VAL A 98 -4.82 5.57 -1.07
CA VAL A 98 -5.43 4.31 -0.65
C VAL A 98 -4.95 3.18 -1.56
N LEU A 99 -4.39 2.12 -0.98
CA LEU A 99 -3.98 0.94 -1.72
C LEU A 99 -5.20 0.03 -1.99
N ASN A 100 -5.43 -0.31 -3.26
CA ASN A 100 -6.34 -1.38 -3.66
C ASN A 100 -5.55 -2.58 -4.17
N ALA A 101 -5.26 -3.52 -3.28
CA ALA A 101 -4.57 -4.75 -3.64
C ALA A 101 -5.55 -5.75 -4.28
N LEU A 102 -5.40 -6.00 -5.57
CA LEU A 102 -6.28 -6.87 -6.34
C LEU A 102 -5.92 -8.35 -6.14
N ASN A 103 -6.95 -9.18 -6.03
CA ASN A 103 -6.74 -10.62 -6.02
C ASN A 103 -6.24 -11.09 -7.41
N ILE A 104 -5.08 -11.73 -7.44
CA ILE A 104 -4.42 -12.20 -8.67
C ILE A 104 -5.17 -13.31 -9.42
N ARG A 105 -6.26 -13.83 -8.85
CA ARG A 105 -7.10 -14.89 -9.47
C ARG A 105 -8.39 -14.34 -10.11
N LEU A 106 -8.55 -13.02 -10.16
CA LEU A 106 -9.74 -12.38 -10.73
C LEU A 106 -9.72 -12.46 -12.25
N ASP A 107 -10.92 -12.53 -12.83
CA ASP A 107 -11.15 -12.35 -14.26
C ASP A 107 -11.20 -10.87 -14.66
N ALA A 108 -11.09 -10.60 -15.95
CA ALA A 108 -11.05 -9.25 -16.50
C ALA A 108 -12.31 -8.40 -16.15
N PRO A 109 -13.55 -8.94 -16.22
CA PRO A 109 -14.75 -8.18 -15.81
C PRO A 109 -14.71 -7.77 -14.33
N SER A 110 -14.28 -8.66 -13.44
CA SER A 110 -14.16 -8.38 -12.01
C SER A 110 -13.11 -7.31 -11.72
N ILE A 111 -11.97 -7.37 -12.41
CA ILE A 111 -10.90 -6.37 -12.30
C ILE A 111 -11.41 -5.02 -12.80
N ALA A 112 -12.03 -4.97 -13.99
CA ALA A 112 -12.59 -3.73 -14.55
C ALA A 112 -13.58 -3.08 -13.59
N PHE A 113 -14.48 -3.89 -12.98
CA PHE A 113 -15.42 -3.40 -11.97
C PHE A 113 -14.68 -2.78 -10.77
N GLN A 114 -13.66 -3.45 -10.23
CA GLN A 114 -12.95 -2.96 -9.05
C GLN A 114 -12.14 -1.69 -9.34
N LEU A 115 -11.54 -1.59 -10.52
CA LEU A 115 -10.81 -0.39 -10.95
C LEU A 115 -11.77 0.80 -11.13
N ASP A 116 -12.93 0.59 -11.76
CA ASP A 116 -13.94 1.62 -11.94
C ASP A 116 -14.58 2.05 -10.62
N HIS A 117 -15.03 1.08 -9.81
CA HIS A 117 -15.70 1.34 -8.54
C HIS A 117 -14.77 1.96 -7.50
N GLY A 118 -13.51 1.51 -7.45
CA GLY A 118 -12.49 2.05 -6.56
C GLY A 118 -11.86 3.35 -7.07
N GLY A 119 -12.14 3.77 -8.30
CA GLY A 119 -11.59 4.99 -8.89
C GLY A 119 -10.07 4.97 -9.01
N ALA A 120 -9.50 3.83 -9.42
CA ALA A 120 -8.05 3.67 -9.50
C ALA A 120 -7.44 4.64 -10.52
N LYS A 121 -6.49 5.47 -10.06
CA LYS A 121 -5.75 6.42 -10.92
C LYS A 121 -4.46 5.82 -11.46
N ILE A 122 -3.86 4.91 -10.72
CA ILE A 122 -2.66 4.15 -11.10
C ILE A 122 -2.92 2.68 -10.81
N ILE A 123 -2.36 1.81 -11.64
CA ILE A 123 -2.30 0.38 -11.38
C ILE A 123 -0.87 -0.15 -11.59
N LEU A 124 -0.36 -0.88 -10.60
CA LEU A 124 0.88 -1.64 -10.72
C LEU A 124 0.56 -3.06 -11.18
N VAL A 125 1.27 -3.54 -12.18
CA VAL A 125 0.98 -4.83 -12.83
C VAL A 125 2.26 -5.63 -13.00
N ASP A 126 2.29 -6.84 -12.43
CA ASP A 126 3.31 -7.81 -12.82
C ASP A 126 3.01 -8.32 -14.23
N PRO A 127 4.00 -8.43 -15.13
CA PRO A 127 3.81 -8.96 -16.47
C PRO A 127 3.11 -10.33 -16.55
N GLU A 128 3.16 -11.13 -15.49
CA GLU A 128 2.40 -12.38 -15.36
C GLU A 128 0.89 -12.16 -15.57
N PHE A 129 0.38 -11.02 -15.08
CA PHE A 129 -1.05 -10.68 -15.15
C PHE A 129 -1.39 -9.69 -16.28
N SER A 130 -0.43 -9.34 -17.11
CA SER A 130 -0.59 -8.32 -18.16
C SER A 130 -1.75 -8.61 -19.12
N ALA A 131 -1.95 -9.87 -19.50
CA ALA A 131 -3.01 -10.24 -20.44
C ALA A 131 -4.41 -9.96 -19.86
N VAL A 132 -4.68 -10.39 -18.63
CA VAL A 132 -5.98 -10.18 -17.98
C VAL A 132 -6.22 -8.71 -17.64
N ILE A 133 -5.16 -7.98 -17.29
CA ILE A 133 -5.26 -6.52 -17.05
C ILE A 133 -5.52 -5.78 -18.37
N ALA A 134 -4.83 -6.11 -19.46
CA ALA A 134 -5.07 -5.48 -20.76
C ALA A 134 -6.54 -5.66 -21.20
N GLU A 135 -7.11 -6.87 -21.02
CA GLU A 135 -8.52 -7.12 -21.27
C GLU A 135 -9.40 -6.29 -20.33
N ALA A 136 -9.13 -6.29 -19.03
CA ALA A 136 -9.89 -5.51 -18.04
C ALA A 136 -9.94 -4.02 -18.38
N LEU A 137 -8.82 -3.44 -18.80
CA LEU A 137 -8.74 -2.04 -19.22
C LEU A 137 -9.62 -1.74 -20.44
N THR A 138 -9.92 -2.71 -21.31
CA THR A 138 -10.88 -2.52 -22.41
C THR A 138 -12.33 -2.53 -21.94
N LEU A 139 -12.63 -3.22 -20.84
CA LEU A 139 -13.96 -3.37 -20.26
C LEU A 139 -14.35 -2.24 -19.30
N MET A 140 -13.37 -1.44 -18.85
CA MET A 140 -13.64 -0.28 -17.99
C MET A 140 -14.55 0.74 -18.65
N LYS A 141 -15.43 1.33 -17.85
CA LYS A 141 -16.38 2.39 -18.26
C LYS A 141 -15.88 3.79 -17.88
N GLY A 142 -15.06 3.90 -16.87
CA GLY A 142 -14.44 5.13 -16.39
C GLY A 142 -13.11 5.45 -17.05
N SER A 143 -12.38 6.38 -16.46
CA SER A 143 -11.03 6.73 -16.88
C SER A 143 -10.07 5.57 -16.61
N LYS A 144 -9.25 5.23 -17.60
CA LYS A 144 -8.22 4.20 -17.42
C LYS A 144 -7.11 4.69 -16.50
N PRO A 145 -6.66 3.86 -15.56
CA PRO A 145 -5.52 4.19 -14.73
C PRO A 145 -4.21 4.24 -15.55
N PHE A 146 -3.25 5.01 -15.08
CA PHE A 146 -1.88 4.93 -15.56
C PHE A 146 -1.26 3.61 -15.12
N VAL A 147 -0.64 2.87 -16.05
CA VAL A 147 -0.10 1.54 -15.77
C VAL A 147 1.40 1.61 -15.49
N VAL A 148 1.81 0.98 -14.40
CA VAL A 148 3.21 0.77 -14.01
C VAL A 148 3.50 -0.72 -14.07
N ASP A 149 4.43 -1.15 -14.92
CA ASP A 149 4.89 -2.53 -14.93
C ASP A 149 5.83 -2.80 -13.76
N VAL A 150 5.74 -3.97 -13.17
CA VAL A 150 6.60 -4.41 -12.07
C VAL A 150 7.26 -5.72 -12.48
N ASP A 151 8.49 -5.66 -12.95
CA ASP A 151 9.21 -6.86 -13.35
C ASP A 151 9.62 -7.70 -12.15
N ASP A 152 9.25 -8.97 -12.19
CA ASP A 152 9.77 -9.97 -11.25
C ASP A 152 10.90 -10.77 -11.91
N ALA A 153 12.08 -10.75 -11.30
CA ALA A 153 13.24 -11.50 -11.77
C ALA A 153 13.05 -13.03 -11.72
N ALA A 154 12.11 -13.51 -10.88
CA ALA A 154 11.78 -14.92 -10.76
C ALA A 154 10.80 -15.41 -11.84
N PHE A 155 10.20 -14.50 -12.60
CA PHE A 155 9.22 -14.81 -13.65
C PHE A 155 9.66 -14.25 -15.00
N SER A 156 9.80 -15.11 -16.01
CA SER A 156 10.28 -14.74 -17.34
C SER A 156 9.17 -14.62 -18.40
N GLY A 157 7.91 -14.66 -18.01
CA GLY A 157 6.75 -14.63 -18.92
C GLY A 157 6.05 -13.28 -18.95
N GLY A 158 5.02 -13.17 -19.80
CA GLY A 158 4.20 -11.97 -19.91
C GLY A 158 4.82 -10.87 -20.77
N LYS A 159 4.13 -9.74 -20.86
CA LYS A 159 4.58 -8.56 -21.60
C LYS A 159 4.29 -7.31 -20.77
N ARG A 160 5.21 -6.36 -20.79
CA ARG A 160 4.93 -5.03 -20.26
C ARG A 160 3.81 -4.37 -21.06
N ILE A 161 2.87 -3.75 -20.35
CA ILE A 161 1.74 -3.00 -20.92
C ILE A 161 1.68 -1.56 -20.39
N GLY A 162 2.57 -1.22 -19.48
CA GLY A 162 2.62 0.07 -18.79
C GLY A 162 3.48 1.10 -19.49
N GLU A 163 3.35 2.32 -19.01
CA GLU A 163 4.07 3.50 -19.51
C GLU A 163 5.46 3.65 -18.87
N ILE A 164 5.67 2.99 -17.74
CA ILE A 164 6.94 3.01 -17.00
C ILE A 164 7.09 1.69 -16.19
N GLU A 165 8.33 1.33 -15.94
CA GLU A 165 8.68 0.22 -15.06
C GLU A 165 8.91 0.72 -13.62
N TYR A 166 8.58 -0.09 -12.63
CA TYR A 166 8.58 0.25 -11.20
C TYR A 166 9.93 0.78 -10.69
N GLU A 167 11.04 0.10 -11.06
CA GLU A 167 12.38 0.53 -10.62
C GLU A 167 12.74 1.91 -11.22
N ALA A 168 12.30 2.19 -12.44
CA ALA A 168 12.47 3.52 -13.03
C ALA A 168 11.64 4.58 -12.30
N ALA A 169 10.42 4.23 -11.88
CA ALA A 169 9.58 5.12 -11.08
C ALA A 169 10.21 5.38 -9.70
N VAL A 170 10.72 4.35 -9.03
CA VAL A 170 11.46 4.47 -7.76
C VAL A 170 12.71 5.33 -7.93
N ALA A 171 13.50 5.10 -8.99
CA ALA A 171 14.71 5.85 -9.26
C ALA A 171 14.45 7.35 -9.50
N ALA A 172 13.31 7.69 -10.13
CA ALA A 172 12.90 9.07 -10.40
C ALA A 172 12.38 9.82 -9.15
N GLY A 173 12.07 9.13 -8.07
CA GLY A 173 11.52 9.74 -6.86
C GLY A 173 12.59 10.39 -5.98
N ASP A 174 12.19 11.44 -5.23
CA ASP A 174 13.04 12.15 -4.28
C ASP A 174 13.28 11.28 -3.03
N PRO A 175 14.52 10.95 -2.68
CA PRO A 175 14.86 10.25 -1.43
C PRO A 175 14.58 11.10 -0.18
N GLY A 176 14.47 12.41 -0.32
CA GLY A 176 14.15 13.36 0.75
C GLY A 176 12.65 13.49 1.02
N PHE A 177 11.77 12.81 0.26
CA PHE A 177 10.32 12.92 0.42
C PHE A 177 9.88 12.64 1.85
N ILE A 178 9.05 13.52 2.40
CA ILE A 178 8.47 13.37 3.73
C ILE A 178 7.10 12.70 3.58
N ALA A 179 6.94 11.53 4.22
CA ALA A 179 5.69 10.80 4.19
C ALA A 179 4.52 11.67 4.71
N ARG A 180 3.39 11.62 4.03
CA ARG A 180 2.15 12.27 4.47
C ARG A 180 1.49 11.40 5.52
N LEU A 181 1.55 11.83 6.76
CA LEU A 181 0.77 11.19 7.82
C LEU A 181 -0.72 11.52 7.63
N PRO A 182 -1.65 10.61 8.02
CA PRO A 182 -3.08 10.90 7.92
C PRO A 182 -3.44 12.11 8.79
N GLY A 183 -4.36 12.94 8.30
CA GLY A 183 -4.91 14.05 9.09
C GLY A 183 -5.79 13.55 10.23
N ASP A 184 -6.48 12.44 9.99
CA ASP A 184 -7.21 11.65 10.98
C ASP A 184 -6.78 10.18 10.84
N GLU A 185 -6.53 9.50 11.96
CA GLU A 185 -6.22 8.06 11.96
C GLU A 185 -7.40 7.19 11.48
N TRP A 186 -8.57 7.79 11.25
CA TRP A 186 -9.75 7.21 10.64
C TRP A 186 -9.73 7.30 9.10
N ASP A 187 -8.78 8.04 8.52
CA ASP A 187 -8.60 8.10 7.07
C ASP A 187 -8.31 6.70 6.49
N ALA A 188 -8.77 6.48 5.27
CA ALA A 188 -8.57 5.20 4.57
C ALA A 188 -7.09 4.97 4.24
N ILE A 189 -6.61 3.76 4.51
CA ILE A 189 -5.27 3.28 4.10
C ILE A 189 -5.35 2.25 2.98
N ALA A 190 -6.39 1.41 2.99
CA ALA A 190 -6.57 0.36 2.02
C ALA A 190 -8.04 0.14 1.65
N LEU A 191 -8.26 -0.36 0.43
CA LEU A 191 -9.52 -0.79 -0.12
C LEU A 191 -9.39 -2.23 -0.60
N SER A 192 -10.13 -3.15 0.00
CA SER A 192 -10.17 -4.55 -0.39
C SER A 192 -11.57 -4.93 -0.88
N TYR A 193 -11.66 -5.89 -1.78
CA TYR A 193 -12.95 -6.37 -2.26
C TYR A 193 -13.24 -7.80 -1.79
N THR A 194 -14.43 -8.00 -1.22
CA THR A 194 -14.90 -9.34 -0.90
C THR A 194 -15.56 -9.98 -2.12
N SER A 195 -15.45 -11.30 -2.24
CA SER A 195 -16.28 -12.07 -3.17
C SER A 195 -17.74 -11.95 -2.74
N GLY A 196 -18.53 -11.13 -3.42
CA GLY A 196 -19.96 -11.02 -3.16
C GLY A 196 -20.65 -12.35 -3.46
N THR A 197 -21.30 -12.95 -2.48
CA THR A 197 -22.07 -14.18 -2.67
C THR A 197 -23.41 -13.95 -3.40
N THR A 198 -23.86 -12.70 -3.52
CA THR A 198 -25.19 -12.36 -4.04
C THR A 198 -25.22 -11.13 -4.96
N GLY A 199 -24.10 -10.74 -5.57
CA GLY A 199 -24.04 -9.55 -6.43
C GLY A 199 -22.60 -9.05 -6.65
N ASN A 200 -22.46 -7.79 -7.01
CA ASN A 200 -21.14 -7.16 -7.20
C ASN A 200 -20.29 -7.23 -5.91
N PRO A 201 -18.95 -7.38 -6.05
CA PRO A 201 -18.05 -7.33 -4.91
C PRO A 201 -18.25 -6.06 -4.08
N LYS A 202 -18.12 -6.18 -2.76
CA LYS A 202 -18.23 -5.05 -1.84
C LYS A 202 -16.84 -4.53 -1.51
N GLY A 203 -16.62 -3.22 -1.63
CA GLY A 203 -15.42 -2.56 -1.17
C GLY A 203 -15.41 -2.45 0.36
N VAL A 204 -14.37 -2.99 0.98
CA VAL A 204 -14.10 -2.89 2.41
C VAL A 204 -12.97 -1.90 2.61
N VAL A 205 -13.24 -0.81 3.31
CA VAL A 205 -12.24 0.22 3.61
C VAL A 205 -11.61 -0.09 4.95
N THR A 206 -10.27 -0.19 4.97
CA THR A 206 -9.46 -0.25 6.18
C THR A 206 -8.94 1.15 6.46
N HIS A 207 -9.02 1.61 7.71
CA HIS A 207 -8.46 2.89 8.14
C HIS A 207 -7.11 2.71 8.86
N HIS A 208 -6.30 3.76 8.91
CA HIS A 208 -4.94 3.73 9.48
C HIS A 208 -4.90 3.14 10.89
N ARG A 209 -5.82 3.60 11.78
CA ARG A 209 -5.94 3.08 13.14
C ARG A 209 -6.22 1.57 13.18
N GLY A 210 -7.15 1.09 12.34
CA GLY A 210 -7.50 -0.33 12.27
C GLY A 210 -6.33 -1.19 11.85
N ALA A 211 -5.61 -0.78 10.79
CA ALA A 211 -4.42 -1.47 10.32
C ALA A 211 -3.31 -1.51 11.39
N TYR A 212 -3.08 -0.38 12.09
CA TYR A 212 -2.10 -0.30 13.19
C TYR A 212 -2.44 -1.27 14.33
N LEU A 213 -3.69 -1.22 14.82
CA LEU A 213 -4.14 -2.08 15.94
C LEU A 213 -4.16 -3.55 15.54
N ASN A 214 -4.54 -3.88 14.30
CA ASN A 214 -4.47 -5.24 13.78
C ASN A 214 -3.02 -5.76 13.77
N ALA A 215 -2.06 -4.96 13.29
CA ALA A 215 -0.65 -5.33 13.31
C ALA A 215 -0.15 -5.62 14.74
N VAL A 216 -0.45 -4.74 15.70
CA VAL A 216 -0.08 -4.94 17.11
C VAL A 216 -0.75 -6.19 17.69
N SER A 217 -2.02 -6.42 17.37
CA SER A 217 -2.76 -7.61 17.83
C SER A 217 -2.14 -8.89 17.28
N ASN A 218 -1.70 -8.91 16.02
CA ASN A 218 -1.03 -10.07 15.42
C ASN A 218 0.32 -10.38 16.08
N ILE A 219 1.09 -9.34 16.45
CA ILE A 219 2.35 -9.53 17.20
C ILE A 219 2.05 -10.24 18.54
N LEU A 220 1.04 -9.78 19.26
CA LEU A 220 0.67 -10.34 20.57
C LEU A 220 0.09 -11.76 20.44
N ALA A 221 -0.88 -11.97 19.54
CA ALA A 221 -1.54 -13.25 19.34
C ALA A 221 -0.59 -14.31 18.75
N GLY A 222 0.31 -13.90 17.86
CA GLY A 222 1.33 -14.75 17.23
C GLY A 222 2.57 -14.96 18.10
N ASN A 223 2.65 -14.31 19.26
CA ASN A 223 3.83 -14.33 20.14
C ASN A 223 5.13 -14.02 19.36
N LEU A 224 5.09 -13.01 18.47
CA LEU A 224 6.23 -12.63 17.66
C LEU A 224 7.26 -11.90 18.52
N GLY A 225 8.43 -12.50 18.66
CA GLY A 225 9.55 -11.92 19.40
C GLY A 225 10.23 -10.77 18.64
N GLN A 226 11.34 -10.29 19.18
CA GLN A 226 12.16 -9.29 18.52
C GLN A 226 12.86 -9.89 17.29
N HIS A 227 12.84 -9.20 16.16
CA HIS A 227 13.45 -9.60 14.89
C HIS A 227 13.02 -11.00 14.39
N PRO A 228 11.71 -11.30 14.33
CA PRO A 228 11.26 -12.59 13.85
C PRO A 228 11.58 -12.73 12.36
N VAL A 229 11.90 -13.95 11.93
CA VAL A 229 11.94 -14.30 10.50
C VAL A 229 10.59 -14.93 10.15
N TYR A 230 9.83 -14.25 9.29
CA TYR A 230 8.50 -14.69 8.90
C TYR A 230 8.49 -15.15 7.43
N LEU A 231 8.16 -16.42 7.21
CA LEU A 231 7.94 -16.93 5.86
C LEU A 231 6.53 -16.55 5.40
N TRP A 232 6.46 -15.62 4.44
CA TRP A 232 5.17 -15.14 3.95
C TRP A 232 4.54 -16.11 2.95
N THR A 233 3.61 -16.92 3.40
CA THR A 233 2.92 -17.93 2.58
C THR A 233 1.52 -17.52 2.14
N LEU A 234 0.90 -16.57 2.85
CA LEU A 234 -0.41 -16.04 2.49
C LEU A 234 -0.29 -15.02 1.34
N PRO A 235 -1.31 -14.92 0.46
CA PRO A 235 -1.30 -13.88 -0.55
C PRO A 235 -1.32 -12.47 0.09
N MET A 236 -0.35 -11.62 -0.25
CA MET A 236 -0.23 -10.27 0.31
C MET A 236 -1.44 -9.39 -0.02
N PHE A 237 -2.14 -9.64 -1.12
CA PHE A 237 -3.34 -8.89 -1.47
C PHE A 237 -4.53 -9.12 -0.52
N HIS A 238 -4.45 -10.07 0.41
CA HIS A 238 -5.43 -10.29 1.48
C HIS A 238 -5.05 -9.64 2.81
N CYS A 239 -3.89 -9.01 2.89
CA CYS A 239 -3.28 -8.59 4.15
C CYS A 239 -3.21 -7.06 4.31
N ASN A 240 -4.13 -6.34 3.70
CA ASN A 240 -4.25 -4.89 3.78
C ASN A 240 -4.72 -4.41 5.18
#